data_5068fdf7d8c125776f7d112acf3aa465
#
_entry.id   5068fdf7d8c125776f7d112acf3aa465
#
_cell.length_a   1.000
_cell.length_b   1.000
_cell.length_c   1.000
_cell.angle_alpha   90.00
_cell.angle_beta   90.00
_cell.angle_gamma   90.00
#
_symmetry.space_group_name_H-M   'P 1'
#
loop_
_entity.id
_entity.type
_entity.pdbx_description
1 polymer ?
#
loop_
_entity_poly.entity_id
_entity_poly.type
_entity_poly.pdbx_seq_one_letter_code
_entity_poly.pdbx_strand_id
1 'polypeptide(L)'
;MRVVAPGRVNLIGEHTDYTGGLVFPMAIDRWTTIDYDVTNSGIVLDSADEDGTVSIALGQSFDTAMTPSWGRYVGAVASLLDSPRGISGHVATTIPVGAGLSSSAALEIAVALALGCELPASELAQLTQRAEHIATGVPTGIIKARLAPNV
;
A
#
# COMPACT_ATOMS: atom_id res chain seq x y z
N MET A 1 -16.85 4.72 -3.40
CA MET A 1 -15.82 4.53 -4.44
C MET A 1 -15.09 3.23 -4.19
N ARG A 2 -14.38 2.68 -5.18
CA ARG A 2 -13.62 1.42 -5.00
C ARG A 2 -12.28 1.50 -5.71
N VAL A 3 -11.23 1.04 -5.06
CA VAL A 3 -9.91 0.77 -5.65
C VAL A 3 -9.52 -0.68 -5.42
N VAL A 4 -8.70 -1.23 -6.32
CA VAL A 4 -8.24 -2.63 -6.27
C VAL A 4 -6.77 -2.67 -6.63
N ALA A 5 -5.95 -3.38 -5.85
CA ALA A 5 -4.54 -3.60 -6.15
C ALA A 5 -4.19 -5.10 -6.03
N PRO A 6 -3.58 -5.70 -7.06
CA PRO A 6 -3.26 -7.13 -7.05
C PRO A 6 -2.06 -7.44 -6.18
N GLY A 7 -2.02 -8.68 -5.69
CA GLY A 7 -0.79 -9.28 -5.19
C GLY A 7 0.15 -9.68 -6.31
N ARG A 8 1.34 -10.13 -5.96
CA ARG A 8 2.40 -10.48 -6.90
C ARG A 8 3.13 -11.74 -6.45
N VAL A 9 3.48 -12.60 -7.42
CA VAL A 9 4.48 -13.64 -7.28
C VAL A 9 5.71 -13.28 -8.10
N ASN A 10 6.90 -13.57 -7.59
CA ASN A 10 8.12 -13.47 -8.38
C ASN A 10 8.47 -14.88 -8.92
N LEU A 11 8.52 -15.02 -10.25
CA LEU A 11 8.81 -16.29 -10.89
C LEU A 11 10.32 -16.59 -10.94
N ILE A 12 11.14 -15.55 -11.15
CA ILE A 12 12.60 -15.63 -11.21
C ILE A 12 13.20 -14.34 -10.65
N GLY A 13 14.31 -14.46 -9.91
CA GLY A 13 15.07 -13.32 -9.41
C GLY A 13 14.73 -12.94 -7.98
N GLU A 14 14.43 -13.92 -7.13
CA GLU A 14 14.35 -13.71 -5.69
C GLU A 14 15.69 -13.13 -5.18
N HIS A 15 15.61 -12.09 -4.34
CA HIS A 15 16.77 -11.39 -3.76
C HIS A 15 17.67 -10.65 -4.76
N THR A 16 17.27 -10.44 -6.01
CA THR A 16 18.06 -9.68 -6.99
C THR A 16 17.55 -8.25 -7.21
N ASP A 17 16.32 -7.94 -6.82
CA ASP A 17 15.69 -6.64 -7.03
C ASP A 17 16.36 -5.48 -6.28
N TYR A 18 16.88 -5.71 -5.08
CA TYR A 18 17.62 -4.72 -4.30
C TYR A 18 19.11 -4.67 -4.63
N THR A 19 19.60 -5.61 -5.47
CA THR A 19 20.99 -5.63 -5.98
C THR A 19 21.10 -5.19 -7.43
N GLY A 20 20.01 -4.73 -8.06
CA GLY A 20 19.97 -4.29 -9.45
C GLY A 20 19.91 -5.41 -10.47
N GLY A 21 19.60 -6.65 -10.04
CA GLY A 21 19.46 -7.81 -10.92
C GLY A 21 18.11 -7.85 -11.65
N LEU A 22 18.02 -8.75 -12.63
CA LEU A 22 16.78 -8.99 -13.36
C LEU A 22 15.80 -9.81 -12.54
N VAL A 23 14.52 -9.48 -12.70
CA VAL A 23 13.39 -10.11 -12.02
C VAL A 23 12.27 -10.36 -13.02
N PHE A 24 11.47 -11.38 -12.77
CA PHE A 24 10.30 -11.69 -13.59
C PHE A 24 9.06 -11.86 -12.70
N PRO A 25 8.47 -10.76 -12.27
CA PRO A 25 7.27 -10.77 -11.46
C PRO A 25 6.01 -10.94 -12.31
N MET A 26 4.95 -11.49 -11.70
CA MET A 26 3.63 -11.65 -12.27
C MET A 26 2.56 -11.26 -11.26
N ALA A 27 1.57 -10.47 -11.68
CA ALA A 27 0.37 -10.24 -10.89
C ALA A 27 -0.44 -11.53 -10.74
N ILE A 28 -1.05 -11.71 -9.59
CA ILE A 28 -1.90 -12.88 -9.31
C ILE A 28 -3.37 -12.46 -9.17
N ASP A 29 -4.29 -13.41 -9.25
CA ASP A 29 -5.73 -13.24 -9.09
C ASP A 29 -6.17 -13.10 -7.61
N ARG A 30 -5.36 -12.43 -6.81
CA ARG A 30 -5.60 -12.05 -5.43
C ARG A 30 -5.31 -10.59 -5.27
N TRP A 31 -6.12 -9.87 -4.53
CA TRP A 31 -6.04 -8.41 -4.43
C TRP A 31 -6.43 -7.89 -3.07
N THR A 32 -6.03 -6.67 -2.81
CA THR A 32 -6.56 -5.83 -1.76
C THR A 32 -7.52 -4.82 -2.37
N THR A 33 -8.68 -4.69 -1.76
CA THR A 33 -9.76 -3.78 -2.17
C THR A 33 -9.99 -2.76 -1.07
N ILE A 34 -10.23 -1.50 -1.42
CA ILE A 34 -10.72 -0.47 -0.51
C ILE A 34 -12.02 0.09 -1.08
N ASP A 35 -13.12 -0.11 -0.35
CA ASP A 35 -14.39 0.57 -0.58
C ASP A 35 -14.43 1.81 0.31
N TYR A 36 -14.61 3.01 -0.25
CA TYR A 36 -14.47 4.25 0.51
C TYR A 36 -15.34 5.39 -0.02
N ASP A 37 -15.58 6.34 0.88
CA ASP A 37 -16.11 7.66 0.58
C ASP A 37 -15.05 8.73 0.86
N VAL A 38 -15.03 9.79 0.05
CA VAL A 38 -14.12 10.93 0.25
C VAL A 38 -14.65 11.79 1.39
N THR A 39 -13.76 12.22 2.27
CA THR A 39 -14.07 13.07 3.43
C THR A 39 -13.11 14.24 3.51
N ASN A 40 -13.42 15.22 4.37
CA ASN A 40 -12.54 16.35 4.68
C ASN A 40 -11.90 16.22 6.07
N SER A 41 -12.15 15.13 6.80
CA SER A 41 -11.79 15.00 8.22
C SER A 41 -10.56 14.16 8.50
N GLY A 42 -10.02 13.47 7.50
CA GLY A 42 -8.87 12.58 7.68
C GLY A 42 -9.10 11.23 7.05
N ILE A 43 -8.27 10.26 7.43
CA ILE A 43 -8.30 8.88 6.95
C ILE A 43 -8.87 8.02 8.07
N VAL A 44 -9.98 7.35 7.81
CA VAL A 44 -10.60 6.37 8.72
C VAL A 44 -10.83 5.08 7.94
N LEU A 45 -10.10 4.02 8.29
CA LEU A 45 -10.19 2.73 7.63
C LEU A 45 -10.32 1.61 8.67
N ASP A 46 -11.29 0.74 8.48
CA ASP A 46 -11.36 -0.56 9.12
C ASP A 46 -10.96 -1.67 8.15
N SER A 47 -10.79 -2.89 8.64
CA SER A 47 -10.39 -4.03 7.82
C SER A 47 -11.23 -5.26 8.15
N ALA A 48 -11.51 -6.09 7.12
CA ALA A 48 -12.10 -7.41 7.31
C ALA A 48 -11.09 -8.44 7.83
N ASP A 49 -9.79 -8.19 7.65
CA ASP A 49 -8.72 -9.18 7.81
C ASP A 49 -7.77 -8.85 8.96
N GLU A 50 -7.79 -7.62 9.45
CA GLU A 50 -6.92 -7.11 10.52
C GLU A 50 -7.75 -6.37 11.59
N ASP A 51 -7.40 -6.57 12.85
CA ASP A 51 -8.10 -5.92 13.95
C ASP A 51 -7.82 -4.41 14.04
N GLY A 52 -8.82 -3.69 14.51
CA GLY A 52 -8.74 -2.26 14.83
C GLY A 52 -9.01 -1.34 13.65
N THR A 53 -9.28 -0.08 13.98
CA THR A 53 -9.55 0.99 13.01
C THR A 53 -8.38 1.95 12.95
N VAL A 54 -7.88 2.21 11.74
CA VAL A 54 -6.88 3.25 11.48
C VAL A 54 -7.57 4.59 11.46
N SER A 55 -7.06 5.55 12.23
CA SER A 55 -7.56 6.93 12.24
C SER A 55 -6.37 7.90 12.18
N ILE A 56 -6.28 8.70 11.12
CA ILE A 56 -5.17 9.63 10.86
C ILE A 56 -5.78 10.98 10.48
N ALA A 57 -5.45 12.03 11.23
CA ALA A 57 -5.84 13.39 10.86
C ALA A 57 -5.04 13.88 9.64
N LEU A 58 -5.67 14.68 8.76
CA LEU A 58 -4.95 15.31 7.66
C LEU A 58 -3.84 16.22 8.21
N GLY A 59 -2.64 16.08 7.65
CA GLY A 59 -1.44 16.82 8.10
C GLY A 59 -0.79 16.28 9.37
N GLN A 60 -1.29 15.17 9.93
CA GLN A 60 -0.63 14.50 11.03
C GLN A 60 0.72 13.95 10.58
N SER A 61 1.78 14.17 11.39
CA SER A 61 3.07 13.56 11.15
C SER A 61 3.00 12.02 11.32
N PHE A 62 3.74 11.31 10.49
CA PHE A 62 3.83 9.85 10.58
C PHE A 62 4.49 9.41 11.90
N ASP A 63 3.93 8.39 12.53
CA ASP A 63 4.47 7.75 13.72
C ASP A 63 4.54 6.22 13.48
N THR A 64 5.72 5.64 13.68
CA THR A 64 5.95 4.20 13.56
C THR A 64 5.27 3.38 14.67
N ALA A 65 4.90 4.03 15.78
CA ALA A 65 4.18 3.41 16.90
C ALA A 65 2.66 3.39 16.72
N MET A 66 2.15 3.70 15.51
CA MET A 66 0.71 3.70 15.20
C MET A 66 0.04 2.38 15.56
N THR A 67 -1.17 2.51 16.11
CA THR A 67 -2.08 1.40 16.36
C THR A 67 -3.40 1.60 15.60
N PRO A 68 -3.95 0.56 14.97
CA PRO A 68 -3.40 -0.80 14.83
C PRO A 68 -2.12 -0.83 13.97
N SER A 69 -1.34 -1.91 14.08
CA SER A 69 -0.02 -2.03 13.44
C SER A 69 -0.05 -1.91 11.92
N TRP A 70 -1.13 -2.34 11.25
CA TRP A 70 -1.30 -2.20 9.82
C TRP A 70 -1.51 -0.74 9.37
N GLY A 71 -1.92 0.12 10.29
CA GLY A 71 -2.04 1.57 10.07
C GLY A 71 -0.72 2.25 9.69
N ARG A 72 0.43 1.64 10.03
CA ARG A 72 1.74 2.16 9.64
C ARG A 72 1.91 2.27 8.13
N TYR A 73 1.40 1.30 7.37
CA TYR A 73 1.44 1.34 5.91
C TYR A 73 0.57 2.47 5.35
N VAL A 74 -0.62 2.65 5.92
CA VAL A 74 -1.54 3.75 5.56
C VAL A 74 -0.91 5.11 5.86
N GLY A 75 -0.37 5.28 7.07
CA GLY A 75 0.26 6.52 7.51
C GLY A 75 1.53 6.86 6.72
N ALA A 76 2.35 5.85 6.41
CA ALA A 76 3.55 6.04 5.60
C ALA A 76 3.21 6.52 4.18
N VAL A 77 2.21 5.92 3.53
CA VAL A 77 1.74 6.38 2.21
C VAL A 77 1.20 7.81 2.30
N ALA A 78 0.33 8.09 3.27
CA ALA A 78 -0.24 9.43 3.46
C ALA A 78 0.82 10.51 3.67
N SER A 79 1.90 10.19 4.42
CA SER A 79 3.00 11.13 4.69
C SER A 79 3.86 11.47 3.48
N LEU A 80 3.83 10.63 2.43
CA LEU A 80 4.59 10.83 1.20
C LEU A 80 3.80 11.53 0.09
N LEU A 81 2.50 11.75 0.28
CA LEU A 81 1.65 12.48 -0.65
C LEU A 81 1.60 13.96 -0.23
N ASP A 82 1.76 14.86 -1.20
CA ASP A 82 1.76 16.31 -0.96
C ASP A 82 0.43 16.84 -0.40
N SER A 83 -0.68 16.26 -0.85
CA SER A 83 -2.03 16.70 -0.46
C SER A 83 -3.01 15.53 -0.51
N PRO A 84 -2.90 14.57 0.42
CA PRO A 84 -3.83 13.46 0.45
C PRO A 84 -5.24 13.94 0.80
N ARG A 85 -6.24 13.43 0.09
CA ARG A 85 -7.64 13.64 0.49
C ARG A 85 -7.99 12.75 1.68
N GLY A 86 -8.96 13.18 2.48
CA GLY A 86 -9.53 12.32 3.52
C GLY A 86 -10.39 11.22 2.90
N ILE A 87 -10.40 10.06 3.52
CA ILE A 87 -11.26 8.93 3.14
C ILE A 87 -11.83 8.25 4.38
N SER A 88 -13.02 7.69 4.26
CA SER A 88 -13.59 6.78 5.24
C SER A 88 -14.06 5.52 4.53
N GLY A 89 -13.63 4.34 4.98
CA GLY A 89 -13.93 3.12 4.24
C GLY A 89 -13.45 1.83 4.87
N HIS A 90 -13.57 0.76 4.08
CA HIS A 90 -13.32 -0.61 4.49
C HIS A 90 -12.30 -1.27 3.56
N VAL A 91 -11.30 -1.93 4.18
CA VAL A 91 -10.24 -2.69 3.51
C VAL A 91 -10.58 -4.18 3.57
N ALA A 92 -10.46 -4.89 2.46
CA ALA A 92 -10.54 -6.34 2.41
C ALA A 92 -9.45 -6.91 1.51
N THR A 93 -8.85 -8.05 1.88
CA THR A 93 -7.82 -8.68 1.07
C THR A 93 -8.10 -10.16 0.85
N THR A 94 -7.85 -10.63 -0.37
CA THR A 94 -7.79 -12.06 -0.70
C THR A 94 -6.36 -12.58 -0.75
N ILE A 95 -5.37 -11.71 -0.51
CA ILE A 95 -3.95 -12.05 -0.48
C ILE A 95 -3.62 -12.59 0.92
N PRO A 96 -3.14 -13.82 1.07
CA PRO A 96 -2.72 -14.32 2.38
C PRO A 96 -1.61 -13.44 2.98
N VAL A 97 -1.87 -12.87 4.15
CA VAL A 97 -0.91 -12.02 4.85
C VAL A 97 0.32 -12.84 5.26
N GLY A 98 1.52 -12.30 5.04
CA GLY A 98 2.77 -12.98 5.39
C GLY A 98 3.22 -14.10 4.44
N ALA A 99 2.47 -14.41 3.38
CA ALA A 99 2.80 -15.48 2.42
C ALA A 99 3.84 -15.09 1.34
N GLY A 100 4.46 -13.93 1.44
CA GLY A 100 5.42 -13.45 0.42
C GLY A 100 4.76 -12.98 -0.89
N LEU A 101 3.45 -12.83 -0.93
CA LEU A 101 2.66 -12.43 -2.11
C LEU A 101 2.42 -10.93 -2.19
N SER A 102 3.18 -10.13 -1.43
CA SER A 102 3.16 -8.66 -1.43
C SER A 102 1.82 -8.05 -1.00
N SER A 103 1.20 -8.57 0.07
CA SER A 103 -0.01 -7.99 0.65
C SER A 103 0.20 -6.54 1.12
N SER A 104 1.35 -6.21 1.72
CA SER A 104 1.70 -4.85 2.13
C SER A 104 1.74 -3.89 0.95
N ALA A 105 2.44 -4.26 -0.14
CA ALA A 105 2.51 -3.42 -1.33
C ALA A 105 1.15 -3.23 -2.02
N ALA A 106 0.30 -4.27 -2.04
CA ALA A 106 -1.06 -4.15 -2.56
C ALA A 106 -1.89 -3.17 -1.71
N LEU A 107 -1.77 -3.23 -0.38
CA LEU A 107 -2.41 -2.26 0.52
C LEU A 107 -1.91 -0.84 0.26
N GLU A 108 -0.60 -0.63 0.18
CA GLU A 108 0.00 0.69 -0.05
C GLU A 108 -0.42 1.30 -1.38
N ILE A 109 -0.47 0.51 -2.45
CA ILE A 109 -0.95 0.95 -3.76
C ILE A 109 -2.43 1.32 -3.69
N ALA A 110 -3.27 0.47 -3.10
CA ALA A 110 -4.70 0.73 -2.94
C ALA A 110 -4.94 2.01 -2.11
N VAL A 111 -4.20 2.21 -1.04
CA VAL A 111 -4.26 3.41 -0.19
C VAL A 111 -3.84 4.65 -0.99
N ALA A 112 -2.71 4.62 -1.72
CA ALA A 112 -2.26 5.75 -2.52
C ALA A 112 -3.32 6.19 -3.54
N LEU A 113 -3.91 5.23 -4.26
CA LEU A 113 -4.97 5.49 -5.22
C LEU A 113 -6.24 6.05 -4.55
N ALA A 114 -6.65 5.48 -3.41
CA ALA A 114 -7.80 5.96 -2.65
C ALA A 114 -7.59 7.39 -2.13
N LEU A 115 -6.36 7.74 -1.73
CA LEU A 115 -5.98 9.09 -1.30
C LEU A 115 -5.83 10.10 -2.43
N GLY A 116 -6.02 9.67 -3.69
CA GLY A 116 -6.02 10.54 -4.86
C GLY A 116 -4.67 10.68 -5.54
N CYS A 117 -3.76 9.74 -5.37
CA CYS A 117 -2.50 9.70 -6.09
C CYS A 117 -2.74 9.47 -7.59
N GLU A 118 -2.25 10.39 -8.44
CA GLU A 118 -2.34 10.33 -9.91
C GLU A 118 -0.96 10.14 -10.57
N LEU A 119 0.02 9.68 -9.80
CA LEU A 119 1.38 9.46 -10.32
C LEU A 119 1.40 8.34 -11.36
N PRO A 120 2.31 8.43 -12.35
CA PRO A 120 2.59 7.32 -13.27
C PRO A 120 2.98 6.06 -12.49
N ALA A 121 2.69 4.87 -13.04
CA ALA A 121 2.90 3.59 -12.36
C ALA A 121 4.34 3.40 -11.83
N SER A 122 5.36 3.89 -12.55
CA SER A 122 6.76 3.82 -12.10
C SER A 122 7.04 4.69 -10.88
N GLU A 123 6.43 5.88 -10.79
CA GLU A 123 6.58 6.80 -9.66
C GLU A 123 5.75 6.34 -8.46
N LEU A 124 4.54 5.83 -8.69
CA LEU A 124 3.73 5.18 -7.67
C LEU A 124 4.48 3.99 -7.04
N ALA A 125 5.15 3.17 -7.86
CA ALA A 125 5.98 2.07 -7.37
C ALA A 125 7.13 2.55 -6.46
N GLN A 126 7.78 3.66 -6.81
CA GLN A 126 8.84 4.25 -5.97
C GLN A 126 8.28 4.87 -4.68
N LEU A 127 7.10 5.48 -4.75
CA LEU A 127 6.42 6.03 -3.58
C LEU A 127 6.08 4.93 -2.59
N THR A 128 5.43 3.86 -3.04
CA THR A 128 5.02 2.74 -2.17
C THR A 128 6.23 1.96 -1.64
N GLN A 129 7.31 1.80 -2.42
CA GLN A 129 8.55 1.25 -1.89
C GLN A 129 9.12 2.10 -0.73
N ARG A 130 9.12 3.43 -0.87
CA ARG A 130 9.55 4.32 0.22
C ARG A 130 8.61 4.24 1.43
N ALA A 131 7.31 4.13 1.19
CA ALA A 131 6.33 3.96 2.26
C ALA A 131 6.60 2.68 3.06
N GLU A 132 6.86 1.56 2.40
CA GLU A 132 7.19 0.29 3.07
C GLU A 132 8.48 0.38 3.89
N HIS A 133 9.52 1.06 3.37
CA HIS A 133 10.74 1.32 4.14
C HIS A 133 10.46 2.13 5.41
N ILE A 134 9.63 3.16 5.31
CA ILE A 134 9.24 4.00 6.45
C ILE A 134 8.41 3.18 7.45
N ALA A 135 7.44 2.39 6.97
CA ALA A 135 6.52 1.62 7.80
C ALA A 135 7.20 0.48 8.56
N THR A 136 8.23 -0.15 7.96
CA THR A 136 8.86 -1.37 8.49
C THR A 136 10.27 -1.14 9.04
N GLY A 137 10.95 -0.08 8.62
CA GLY A 137 12.37 0.15 8.89
C GLY A 137 13.32 -0.79 8.13
N VAL A 138 12.80 -1.61 7.20
CA VAL A 138 13.58 -2.62 6.45
C VAL A 138 13.64 -2.24 4.98
N PRO A 139 14.82 -2.26 4.34
CA PRO A 139 14.95 -2.07 2.90
C PRO A 139 14.18 -3.15 2.12
N THR A 140 13.28 -2.76 1.26
CA THR A 140 12.50 -3.65 0.39
C THR A 140 12.79 -3.37 -1.08
N GLY A 141 12.69 -4.40 -1.94
CA GLY A 141 12.89 -4.25 -3.38
C GLY A 141 11.69 -3.60 -4.08
N ILE A 142 11.96 -2.90 -5.19
CA ILE A 142 10.95 -2.19 -5.98
C ILE A 142 9.98 -3.11 -6.75
N ILE A 143 10.30 -4.39 -6.91
CA ILE A 143 9.45 -5.35 -7.63
C ILE A 143 8.04 -5.41 -7.07
N LYS A 144 7.91 -5.26 -5.78
CA LYS A 144 6.63 -5.36 -5.07
C LYS A 144 5.58 -4.40 -5.64
N ALA A 145 5.99 -3.24 -6.13
CA ALA A 145 5.10 -2.17 -6.56
C ALA A 145 4.96 -2.00 -8.09
N ARG A 146 5.85 -2.60 -8.91
CA ARG A 146 5.87 -2.38 -10.37
C ARG A 146 4.72 -2.99 -11.17
N LEU A 147 3.86 -3.79 -10.55
CA LEU A 147 2.78 -4.51 -11.23
C LEU A 147 1.39 -3.93 -10.97
N ALA A 148 1.28 -2.69 -10.49
CA ALA A 148 -0.01 -2.03 -10.46
C ALA A 148 -0.52 -1.91 -11.91
N PRO A 149 -1.67 -2.50 -12.28
CA PRO A 149 -2.22 -2.32 -13.60
C PRO A 149 -2.60 -0.85 -13.80
N ASN A 150 -2.48 -0.38 -15.03
CA ASN A 150 -3.13 0.85 -15.43
C ASN A 150 -4.64 0.64 -15.25
N VAL A 151 -5.23 1.21 -14.22
CA VAL A 151 -6.68 1.27 -13.99
C VAL A 151 -7.19 2.53 -14.65
#